data_2ca33655e5fcf1b6f97eb37a59d6804c
#
_entry.id   2ca33655e5fcf1b6f97eb37a59d6804c
#
_cell.length_a   1.000
_cell.length_b   1.000
_cell.length_c   1.000
_cell.angle_alpha   90.00
_cell.angle_beta   90.00
_cell.angle_gamma   90.00
#
_symmetry.space_group_name_H-M   'P 1'
#
loop_
_entity.id
_entity.type
_entity.pdbx_description
1 polymer ?
#
loop_
_entity_poly.entity_id
_entity_poly.type
_entity_poly.pdbx_seq_one_letter_code
_entity_poly.pdbx_strand_id
1 'polypeptide(L)'
;MKLRGLVVLILAAAVFSAPALAAPKRADPIKMFDTDNDGTLDLAEVKKAASALFAKLDRDHDGTLDAQELRGRLSAKELAAADPDHDGTLTLDEYLAVVEQRFNAANPDKDGTLDAKELQSPAGRALLQLLR
;
A
#
# COMPACT_ATOMS: atom_id res chain seq x y z
N MET A 1 -1.33 -13.86 78.62
CA MET A 1 -0.78 -13.05 77.51
C MET A 1 -1.09 -13.78 76.19
N LYS A 2 -1.95 -13.20 75.42
CA LYS A 2 -2.31 -13.78 74.09
C LYS A 2 -1.45 -13.08 73.05
N LEU A 3 -0.52 -13.80 72.43
CA LEU A 3 0.16 -13.33 71.22
C LEU A 3 -0.81 -13.40 70.05
N ARG A 4 -1.15 -12.25 69.54
CA ARG A 4 -1.87 -12.13 68.26
C ARG A 4 -0.82 -12.20 67.17
N GLY A 5 -0.81 -13.30 66.44
CA GLY A 5 0.01 -13.45 65.24
C GLY A 5 -0.47 -12.51 64.14
N LEU A 6 0.41 -11.67 63.70
CA LEU A 6 0.22 -10.80 62.57
C LEU A 6 0.34 -11.67 61.30
N VAL A 7 -0.77 -11.94 60.66
CA VAL A 7 -0.77 -12.59 59.34
C VAL A 7 -0.43 -11.50 58.33
N VAL A 8 0.80 -11.51 57.88
CA VAL A 8 1.21 -10.66 56.75
C VAL A 8 0.70 -11.35 55.47
N LEU A 9 -0.37 -10.80 54.95
CA LEU A 9 -0.88 -11.22 53.60
C LEU A 9 0.04 -10.58 52.56
N ILE A 10 0.96 -11.38 52.00
CA ILE A 10 1.77 -10.95 50.87
C ILE A 10 0.86 -11.08 49.62
N LEU A 11 0.35 -9.93 49.18
CA LEU A 11 -0.34 -9.85 47.90
C LEU A 11 0.73 -9.93 46.83
N ALA A 12 0.91 -11.12 46.23
CA ALA A 12 1.73 -11.26 45.03
C ALA A 12 0.94 -10.62 43.86
N ALA A 13 1.33 -9.42 43.48
CA ALA A 13 0.85 -8.82 42.25
C ALA A 13 1.44 -9.63 41.08
N ALA A 14 0.64 -10.51 40.51
CA ALA A 14 0.98 -11.15 39.26
C ALA A 14 0.96 -10.04 38.16
N VAL A 15 2.15 -9.60 37.75
CA VAL A 15 2.30 -8.75 36.59
C VAL A 15 2.02 -9.65 35.39
N PHE A 16 0.79 -9.64 34.89
CA PHE A 16 0.46 -10.21 33.60
C PHE A 16 1.08 -9.31 32.53
N SER A 17 2.29 -9.65 32.07
CA SER A 17 2.83 -9.17 30.81
C SER A 17 1.98 -9.79 29.70
N ALA A 18 0.98 -9.04 29.22
CA ALA A 18 0.32 -9.42 28.01
C ALA A 18 1.35 -9.43 26.86
N PRO A 19 1.46 -10.53 26.08
CA PRO A 19 2.32 -10.49 24.89
C PRO A 19 1.81 -9.36 23.99
N ALA A 20 2.71 -8.42 23.69
CA ALA A 20 2.40 -7.40 22.70
C ALA A 20 2.06 -8.14 21.40
N LEU A 21 0.80 -8.08 20.98
CA LEU A 21 0.41 -8.54 19.65
C LEU A 21 1.24 -7.74 18.67
N ALA A 22 2.19 -8.39 17.99
CA ALA A 22 2.93 -7.77 16.91
C ALA A 22 1.91 -7.26 15.90
N ALA A 23 1.99 -5.95 15.57
CA ALA A 23 1.18 -5.40 14.49
C ALA A 23 1.35 -6.28 13.24
N PRO A 24 0.27 -6.59 12.49
CA PRO A 24 0.39 -7.39 11.29
C PRO A 24 1.47 -6.75 10.40
N LYS A 25 2.52 -7.51 10.08
CA LYS A 25 3.56 -7.05 9.16
C LYS A 25 2.86 -6.71 7.86
N ARG A 26 2.89 -5.45 7.48
CA ARG A 26 2.43 -5.05 6.14
C ARG A 26 3.22 -5.89 5.15
N ALA A 27 2.51 -6.48 4.20
CA ALA A 27 3.17 -7.25 3.15
C ALA A 27 4.24 -6.38 2.49
N ASP A 28 5.43 -6.92 2.33
CA ASP A 28 6.55 -6.25 1.70
C ASP A 28 6.23 -6.05 0.22
N PRO A 29 6.13 -4.80 -0.28
CA PRO A 29 5.77 -4.56 -1.68
C PRO A 29 6.75 -5.18 -2.66
N ILE A 30 8.04 -5.21 -2.33
CA ILE A 30 9.05 -5.85 -3.18
C ILE A 30 8.71 -7.32 -3.34
N LYS A 31 8.52 -8.06 -2.25
CA LYS A 31 8.18 -9.48 -2.32
C LYS A 31 6.85 -9.78 -3.03
N MET A 32 5.96 -8.79 -3.11
CA MET A 32 4.68 -8.96 -3.79
C MET A 32 4.78 -8.80 -5.30
N PHE A 33 5.64 -7.90 -5.78
CA PHE A 33 5.63 -7.44 -7.16
C PHE A 33 6.96 -7.67 -7.89
N ASP A 34 8.06 -7.89 -7.17
CA ASP A 34 9.37 -8.25 -7.73
C ASP A 34 9.31 -9.65 -8.33
N THR A 35 9.24 -9.72 -9.64
CA THR A 35 9.08 -10.99 -10.37
C THR A 35 10.40 -11.62 -10.77
N ASP A 36 11.47 -10.86 -10.85
CA ASP A 36 12.81 -11.33 -11.19
C ASP A 36 13.73 -11.54 -9.97
N ASN A 37 13.23 -11.16 -8.77
CA ASN A 37 13.94 -11.32 -7.49
C ASN A 37 15.27 -10.55 -7.42
N ASP A 38 15.32 -9.37 -8.03
CA ASP A 38 16.49 -8.47 -7.95
C ASP A 38 16.49 -7.55 -6.72
N GLY A 39 15.39 -7.56 -5.95
CA GLY A 39 15.24 -6.76 -4.73
C GLY A 39 14.74 -5.35 -4.96
N THR A 40 14.34 -5.01 -6.17
CA THR A 40 13.79 -3.71 -6.56
C THR A 40 12.53 -3.88 -7.41
N LEU A 41 11.83 -2.80 -7.71
CA LEU A 41 10.70 -2.80 -8.63
C LEU A 41 11.01 -1.92 -9.83
N ASP A 42 11.02 -2.49 -11.01
CA ASP A 42 11.11 -1.74 -12.24
C ASP A 42 9.72 -1.28 -12.75
N LEU A 43 9.72 -0.44 -13.77
CA LEU A 43 8.46 0.09 -14.34
C LEU A 43 7.60 -1.02 -14.96
N ALA A 44 8.21 -2.04 -15.54
CA ALA A 44 7.48 -3.17 -16.16
C ALA A 44 6.74 -3.99 -15.10
N GLU A 45 7.37 -4.29 -13.97
CA GLU A 45 6.76 -4.98 -12.84
C GLU A 45 5.63 -4.16 -12.21
N VAL A 46 5.85 -2.86 -12.04
CA VAL A 46 4.83 -1.93 -11.53
C VAL A 46 3.64 -1.86 -12.47
N LYS A 47 3.85 -1.73 -13.77
CA LYS A 47 2.76 -1.74 -14.77
C LYS A 47 2.01 -3.07 -14.80
N LYS A 48 2.70 -4.18 -14.66
CA LYS A 48 2.09 -5.51 -14.57
C LYS A 48 1.18 -5.62 -13.35
N ALA A 49 1.65 -5.19 -12.18
CA ALA A 49 0.84 -5.19 -10.96
C ALA A 49 -0.37 -4.25 -11.08
N ALA A 50 -0.19 -3.06 -11.65
CA ALA A 50 -1.25 -2.10 -11.89
C ALA A 50 -2.32 -2.63 -12.86
N SER A 51 -1.93 -3.30 -13.93
CA SER A 51 -2.85 -3.93 -14.88
C SER A 51 -3.67 -5.04 -14.23
N ALA A 52 -3.05 -5.85 -13.37
CA ALA A 52 -3.74 -6.89 -12.63
C ALA A 52 -4.77 -6.30 -11.64
N LEU A 53 -4.42 -5.18 -10.99
CA LEU A 53 -5.36 -4.48 -10.11
C LEU A 53 -6.50 -3.83 -10.92
N PHE A 54 -6.20 -3.20 -12.04
CA PHE A 54 -7.19 -2.62 -12.95
C PHE A 54 -8.29 -3.64 -13.29
N ALA A 55 -7.90 -4.85 -13.68
CA ALA A 55 -8.85 -5.92 -14.00
C ALA A 55 -9.73 -6.33 -12.80
N LYS A 56 -9.22 -6.21 -11.57
CA LYS A 56 -10.00 -6.48 -10.35
C LYS A 56 -10.94 -5.35 -9.98
N LEU A 57 -10.57 -4.11 -10.28
CA LEU A 57 -11.35 -2.92 -9.97
C LEU A 57 -12.48 -2.71 -10.97
N ASP A 58 -12.27 -3.08 -12.22
CA ASP A 58 -13.26 -3.06 -13.30
C ASP A 58 -14.32 -4.17 -13.07
N ARG A 59 -15.27 -3.85 -12.21
CA ARG A 59 -16.29 -4.83 -11.75
C ARG A 59 -17.36 -5.09 -12.79
N ASP A 60 -17.68 -4.11 -13.60
CA ASP A 60 -18.67 -4.19 -14.65
C ASP A 60 -18.10 -4.67 -15.99
N HIS A 61 -16.76 -4.83 -16.05
CA HIS A 61 -16.03 -5.32 -17.23
C HIS A 61 -16.25 -4.45 -18.47
N ASP A 62 -16.39 -3.15 -18.30
CA ASP A 62 -16.54 -2.20 -19.40
C ASP A 62 -15.20 -1.71 -19.97
N GLY A 63 -14.08 -2.12 -19.37
CA GLY A 63 -12.73 -1.75 -19.80
C GLY A 63 -12.26 -0.39 -19.30
N THR A 64 -13.02 0.25 -18.40
CA THR A 64 -12.69 1.53 -17.79
C THR A 64 -12.90 1.50 -16.27
N LEU A 65 -12.30 2.44 -15.55
CA LEU A 65 -12.51 2.63 -14.12
C LEU A 65 -13.20 3.97 -13.86
N ASP A 66 -14.35 3.92 -13.20
CA ASP A 66 -15.07 5.12 -12.77
C ASP A 66 -14.63 5.58 -11.37
N ALA A 67 -15.22 6.68 -10.91
CA ALA A 67 -14.89 7.26 -9.60
C ALA A 67 -15.21 6.31 -8.42
N GLN A 68 -16.21 5.44 -8.55
CA GLN A 68 -16.55 4.47 -7.51
C GLN A 68 -15.54 3.32 -7.44
N GLU A 69 -15.11 2.83 -8.61
CA GLU A 69 -14.11 1.77 -8.72
C GLU A 69 -12.72 2.24 -8.29
N LEU A 70 -12.42 3.53 -8.49
CA LEU A 70 -11.17 4.20 -8.07
C LEU A 70 -11.21 4.72 -6.62
N ARG A 71 -12.30 4.54 -5.91
CA ARG A 71 -12.46 5.04 -4.53
C ARG A 71 -11.33 4.56 -3.62
N GLY A 72 -10.69 5.52 -2.90
CA GLY A 72 -9.57 5.26 -2.02
C GLY A 72 -8.21 5.13 -2.72
N ARG A 73 -8.18 5.25 -4.06
CA ARG A 73 -6.94 5.21 -4.86
C ARG A 73 -6.63 6.53 -5.55
N LEU A 74 -7.63 7.13 -6.16
CA LEU A 74 -7.55 8.46 -6.76
C LEU A 74 -8.67 9.33 -6.21
N SER A 75 -8.35 10.60 -5.93
CA SER A 75 -9.34 11.62 -5.63
C SER A 75 -10.06 12.05 -6.91
N ALA A 76 -11.20 12.73 -6.76
CA ALA A 76 -11.93 13.28 -7.90
C ALA A 76 -11.07 14.25 -8.74
N LYS A 77 -10.20 15.02 -8.07
CA LYS A 77 -9.26 15.94 -8.74
C LYS A 77 -8.19 15.19 -9.53
N GLU A 78 -7.65 14.12 -8.97
CA GLU A 78 -6.64 13.28 -9.64
C GLU A 78 -7.25 12.53 -10.82
N LEU A 79 -8.48 12.01 -10.66
CA LEU A 79 -9.22 11.40 -11.76
C LEU A 79 -9.42 12.39 -12.92
N ALA A 80 -9.89 13.59 -12.63
CA ALA A 80 -10.10 14.63 -13.65
C ALA A 80 -8.78 15.02 -14.35
N ALA A 81 -7.66 15.06 -13.63
CA ALA A 81 -6.35 15.34 -14.20
C ALA A 81 -5.81 14.20 -15.08
N ALA A 82 -6.20 12.96 -14.79
CA ALA A 82 -5.78 11.76 -15.52
C ALA A 82 -6.71 11.40 -16.69
N ASP A 83 -7.82 12.09 -16.83
CA ASP A 83 -8.88 11.86 -17.81
C ASP A 83 -8.88 12.98 -18.88
N PRO A 84 -8.09 12.81 -19.96
CA PRO A 84 -7.93 13.86 -20.97
C PRO A 84 -9.15 14.06 -21.84
N ASP A 85 -10.00 13.05 -22.00
CA ASP A 85 -11.25 13.13 -22.80
C ASP A 85 -12.47 13.54 -21.95
N HIS A 86 -12.29 13.70 -20.62
CA HIS A 86 -13.32 14.15 -19.68
C HIS A 86 -14.61 13.32 -19.68
N ASP A 87 -14.48 12.03 -19.89
CA ASP A 87 -15.62 11.09 -19.84
C ASP A 87 -15.95 10.58 -18.42
N GLY A 88 -15.12 10.95 -17.43
CA GLY A 88 -15.29 10.58 -16.02
C GLY A 88 -14.77 9.19 -15.68
N THR A 89 -14.09 8.54 -16.61
CA THR A 89 -13.50 7.21 -16.45
C THR A 89 -12.05 7.17 -16.91
N LEU A 90 -11.31 6.16 -16.47
CA LEU A 90 -9.95 5.90 -16.95
C LEU A 90 -9.90 4.59 -17.73
N THR A 91 -9.36 4.64 -18.93
CA THR A 91 -8.92 3.44 -19.66
C THR A 91 -7.68 2.86 -19.00
N LEU A 92 -7.30 1.64 -19.37
CA LEU A 92 -6.05 1.03 -18.88
C LEU A 92 -4.83 1.90 -19.20
N ASP A 93 -4.76 2.47 -20.41
CA ASP A 93 -3.64 3.32 -20.82
C ASP A 93 -3.56 4.60 -19.97
N GLU A 94 -4.68 5.24 -19.69
CA GLU A 94 -4.76 6.42 -18.81
C GLU A 94 -4.37 6.08 -17.36
N TYR A 95 -4.84 4.94 -16.85
CA TYR A 95 -4.47 4.43 -15.54
C TYR A 95 -2.96 4.14 -15.45
N LEU A 96 -2.39 3.49 -16.44
CA LEU A 96 -0.94 3.21 -16.51
C LEU A 96 -0.10 4.48 -16.66
N ALA A 97 -0.63 5.54 -17.30
CA ALA A 97 0.04 6.84 -17.36
C ALA A 97 0.15 7.48 -15.96
N VAL A 98 -0.88 7.38 -15.13
CA VAL A 98 -0.82 7.82 -13.72
C VAL A 98 0.19 6.99 -12.93
N VAL A 99 0.21 5.69 -13.13
CA VAL A 99 1.17 4.77 -12.49
C VAL A 99 2.61 5.16 -12.85
N GLU A 100 2.90 5.40 -14.10
CA GLU A 100 4.22 5.83 -14.57
C GLU A 100 4.62 7.19 -14.00
N GLN A 101 3.71 8.14 -13.94
CA GLN A 101 3.95 9.44 -13.32
C GLN A 101 4.33 9.29 -11.85
N ARG A 102 3.62 8.46 -11.09
CA ARG A 102 3.91 8.20 -9.68
C ARG A 102 5.20 7.40 -9.49
N PHE A 103 5.50 6.48 -10.40
CA PHE A 103 6.78 5.77 -10.42
C PHE A 103 7.96 6.76 -10.57
N ASN A 104 7.88 7.64 -11.54
CA ASN A 104 8.92 8.66 -11.76
C ASN A 104 9.07 9.60 -10.56
N ALA A 105 7.99 9.98 -9.91
CA ALA A 105 8.02 10.79 -8.70
C ALA A 105 8.66 10.06 -7.50
N ALA A 106 8.52 8.74 -7.44
CA ALA A 106 9.10 7.90 -6.40
C ALA A 106 10.57 7.52 -6.66
N ASN A 107 11.08 7.80 -7.86
CA ASN A 107 12.43 7.47 -8.32
C ASN A 107 13.27 8.75 -8.52
N PRO A 108 13.76 9.38 -7.43
CA PRO A 108 14.48 10.66 -7.53
C PRO A 108 15.89 10.51 -8.09
N ASP A 109 16.52 9.34 -7.94
CA ASP A 109 17.85 9.06 -8.49
C ASP A 109 17.82 8.64 -9.96
N LYS A 110 16.62 8.39 -10.51
CA LYS A 110 16.40 8.04 -11.92
C LYS A 110 17.20 6.82 -12.40
N ASP A 111 17.41 5.85 -11.53
CA ASP A 111 18.09 4.60 -11.88
C ASP A 111 17.19 3.58 -12.59
N GLY A 112 15.89 3.88 -12.72
CA GLY A 112 14.91 3.02 -13.39
C GLY A 112 14.28 1.95 -12.51
N THR A 113 14.60 1.92 -11.22
CA THR A 113 14.08 0.97 -10.24
C THR A 113 13.68 1.67 -8.94
N LEU A 114 12.83 1.04 -8.16
CA LEU A 114 12.45 1.50 -6.82
C LEU A 114 12.91 0.52 -5.77
N ASP A 115 13.73 0.99 -4.85
CA ASP A 115 14.15 0.23 -3.69
C ASP A 115 13.14 0.33 -2.53
N ALA A 116 13.39 -0.41 -1.44
CA ALA A 116 12.52 -0.42 -0.27
C ALA A 116 12.38 0.97 0.38
N LYS A 117 13.42 1.80 0.33
CA LYS A 117 13.40 3.16 0.90
C LYS A 117 12.56 4.10 0.07
N GLU A 118 12.69 4.05 -1.24
CA GLU A 118 11.89 4.84 -2.18
C GLU A 118 10.41 4.47 -2.11
N LEU A 119 10.08 3.19 -1.98
CA LEU A 119 8.71 2.71 -1.77
C LEU A 119 8.08 3.15 -0.44
N GLN A 120 8.89 3.45 0.58
CA GLN A 120 8.44 4.00 1.86
C GLN A 120 8.26 5.52 1.84
N SER A 121 8.78 6.22 0.84
CA SER A 121 8.58 7.65 0.66
C SER A 121 7.09 7.99 0.45
N PRO A 122 6.67 9.26 0.64
CA PRO A 122 5.31 9.66 0.32
C PRO A 122 4.92 9.37 -1.14
N ALA A 123 5.83 9.59 -2.08
CA ALA A 123 5.62 9.29 -3.50
C ALA A 123 5.50 7.78 -3.76
N GLY A 124 6.36 6.97 -3.13
CA GLY A 124 6.30 5.50 -3.21
C GLY A 124 4.99 4.95 -2.65
N ARG A 125 4.52 5.47 -1.53
CA ARG A 125 3.22 5.08 -0.95
C ARG A 125 2.05 5.44 -1.85
N ALA A 126 2.10 6.61 -2.49
CA ALA A 126 1.08 7.02 -3.46
C ALA A 126 1.05 6.08 -4.68
N LEU A 127 2.20 5.63 -5.16
CA LEU A 127 2.29 4.61 -6.19
C LEU A 127 1.66 3.28 -5.74
N LEU A 128 2.00 2.81 -4.54
CA LEU A 128 1.49 1.54 -4.02
C LEU A 128 -0.03 1.48 -3.89
N GLN A 129 -0.71 2.62 -3.75
CA GLN A 129 -2.17 2.69 -3.78
C GLN A 129 -2.77 2.26 -5.12
N LEU A 130 -2.00 2.34 -6.19
CA LEU A 130 -2.41 1.93 -7.54
C LEU A 130 -2.05 0.48 -7.88
N LEU A 131 -1.39 -0.24 -6.97
CA LEU A 131 -0.92 -1.60 -7.19
C LEU A 131 -1.65 -2.65 -6.35
N ARG A 132 -2.39 -2.22 -5.30
CA ARG A 132 -3.03 -3.12 -4.32
C ARG A 132 -4.31 -2.58 -3.72
#